data_9ac032c8306a1772747514f4d1ce5e2d
#
_entry.id   9ac032c8306a1772747514f4d1ce5e2d
#
_cell.length_a   1.000
_cell.length_b   1.000
_cell.length_c   1.000
_cell.angle_alpha   90.00
_cell.angle_beta   90.00
_cell.angle_gamma   90.00
#
_symmetry.space_group_name_H-M   'P 1'
#
loop_
_entity.id
_entity.type
_entity.pdbx_description
1 polymer ?
#
loop_
_entity_poly.entity_id
_entity_poly.type
_entity_poly.pdbx_seq_one_letter_code
_entity_poly.pdbx_strand_id
1 'polypeptide(L)'
;MKDRDGSLPEIPSSRGDDIHNIQYMDSADLVLFMAGNQFMVMDDLLSRFRQIYPDVKRIFYETLPPGLELRQILAGGAVFQDKVIDTVPDIYTSVTEEAMKELSVKGRVNEYFIYLHNRLALMVSEGNPCNIKSVKDLGRDDIRISQPGRLEDIAHYITAMYRKAGGDELVRKILEQKKADGTTVFTTVHHRETPQRITRGLADVGPVWATEVVNAQKDGLRVEAVEPGEEFDQRDSVNYFIARLADAPNPGNAEKFLDFIKSPEAQEIYRQHGFVPHFA
;
A
#
# COMPACT_ATOMS: atom_id res chain seq x y z
N MET A 1 -16.80 5.86 10.78
CA MET A 1 -17.44 7.07 11.33
C MET A 1 -18.25 7.67 10.19
N LYS A 2 -19.58 7.69 10.30
CA LYS A 2 -20.41 8.36 9.29
C LYS A 2 -19.88 9.77 9.13
N ASP A 3 -19.87 10.27 7.91
CA ASP A 3 -19.51 11.66 7.66
C ASP A 3 -20.36 12.59 8.54
N ARG A 4 -19.93 13.85 8.72
CA ARG A 4 -20.56 14.81 9.67
C ARG A 4 -22.07 14.96 9.51
N ASP A 5 -22.62 14.51 8.37
CA ASP A 5 -24.06 14.48 8.05
C ASP A 5 -24.72 13.09 8.20
N GLY A 6 -24.00 12.07 8.64
CA GLY A 6 -24.50 10.71 8.81
C GLY A 6 -24.52 9.85 7.55
N SER A 7 -23.94 10.32 6.43
CA SER A 7 -23.81 9.58 5.18
C SER A 7 -22.72 8.50 5.26
N LEU A 8 -22.79 7.51 4.36
CA LEU A 8 -21.72 6.54 4.15
C LEU A 8 -20.54 7.22 3.44
N PRO A 9 -19.30 6.82 3.72
CA PRO A 9 -18.15 7.31 2.96
C PRO A 9 -18.29 6.95 1.48
N GLU A 10 -17.83 7.86 0.62
CA GLU A 10 -17.82 7.64 -0.82
C GLU A 10 -16.47 7.11 -1.27
N ILE A 11 -16.48 6.05 -2.08
CA ILE A 11 -15.32 5.54 -2.80
C ILE A 11 -15.27 6.25 -4.15
N PRO A 12 -14.19 7.01 -4.45
CA PRO A 12 -14.06 7.71 -5.72
C PRO A 12 -14.19 6.76 -6.92
N SER A 13 -14.90 7.17 -7.97
CA SER A 13 -15.09 6.35 -9.18
C SER A 13 -13.77 5.98 -9.89
N SER A 14 -12.72 6.77 -9.70
CA SER A 14 -11.35 6.48 -10.16
C SER A 14 -10.70 5.29 -9.47
N ARG A 15 -11.32 4.73 -8.42
CA ARG A 15 -10.87 3.56 -7.68
C ARG A 15 -11.54 2.26 -8.13
N GLY A 16 -12.13 2.23 -9.33
CA GLY A 16 -12.78 1.03 -9.85
C GLY A 16 -11.86 -0.19 -9.94
N ASP A 17 -10.59 0.04 -10.23
CA ASP A 17 -9.57 -1.02 -10.29
C ASP A 17 -9.13 -1.54 -8.91
N ASP A 18 -9.60 -0.91 -7.83
CA ASP A 18 -9.33 -1.34 -6.46
C ASP A 18 -10.51 -2.14 -5.84
N ILE A 19 -11.62 -2.32 -6.61
CA ILE A 19 -12.80 -3.11 -6.21
C ILE A 19 -12.90 -4.35 -7.08
N HIS A 20 -12.75 -5.51 -6.48
CA HIS A 20 -12.62 -6.76 -7.23
C HIS A 20 -13.75 -7.73 -6.93
N ASN A 21 -14.34 -8.30 -8.00
CA ASN A 21 -15.39 -9.31 -7.91
C ASN A 21 -16.65 -8.83 -7.15
N ILE A 22 -17.05 -7.59 -7.35
CA ILE A 22 -18.21 -6.95 -6.70
C ILE A 22 -19.51 -7.76 -6.86
N GLN A 23 -19.62 -8.59 -7.90
CA GLN A 23 -20.75 -9.50 -8.11
C GLN A 23 -20.89 -10.58 -7.02
N TYR A 24 -19.86 -10.80 -6.22
CA TYR A 24 -19.89 -11.75 -5.10
C TYR A 24 -20.14 -11.08 -3.74
N MET A 25 -20.30 -9.77 -3.70
CA MET A 25 -20.43 -9.00 -2.46
C MET A 25 -21.43 -9.63 -1.46
N ASP A 26 -22.62 -10.03 -1.96
CA ASP A 26 -23.70 -10.60 -1.11
C ASP A 26 -23.57 -12.13 -0.90
N SER A 27 -22.62 -12.79 -1.55
CA SER A 27 -22.54 -14.26 -1.56
C SER A 27 -21.10 -14.78 -1.50
N ALA A 28 -20.18 -13.94 -1.05
CA ALA A 28 -18.77 -14.30 -0.95
C ALA A 28 -18.55 -15.43 0.07
N ASP A 29 -17.64 -16.32 -0.27
CA ASP A 29 -17.09 -17.31 0.66
C ASP A 29 -15.99 -16.69 1.54
N LEU A 30 -15.42 -15.55 1.10
CA LEU A 30 -14.40 -14.78 1.82
C LEU A 30 -14.43 -13.32 1.34
N VAL A 31 -14.40 -12.38 2.28
CA VAL A 31 -14.35 -10.93 2.03
C VAL A 31 -13.07 -10.36 2.60
N LEU A 32 -12.24 -9.71 1.76
CA LEU A 32 -10.94 -9.19 2.14
C LEU A 32 -10.86 -7.68 1.88
N PHE A 33 -10.52 -6.90 2.90
CA PHE A 33 -10.13 -5.50 2.76
C PHE A 33 -8.62 -5.40 2.96
N MET A 34 -7.91 -5.25 1.85
CA MET A 34 -6.45 -5.36 1.81
C MET A 34 -5.82 -3.99 1.52
N ALA A 35 -4.85 -3.58 2.31
CA ALA A 35 -4.17 -2.30 2.12
C ALA A 35 -3.74 -2.08 0.66
N GLY A 36 -4.08 -0.92 0.09
CA GLY A 36 -4.05 -0.64 -1.34
C GLY A 36 -2.71 -0.89 -2.05
N ASN A 37 -1.59 -0.79 -1.34
CA ASN A 37 -0.28 -1.12 -1.89
C ASN A 37 0.02 -2.63 -2.01
N GLN A 38 -0.95 -3.48 -1.69
CA GLN A 38 -0.88 -4.93 -1.91
C GLN A 38 -1.56 -5.38 -3.21
N PHE A 39 -2.18 -4.47 -3.97
CA PHE A 39 -2.90 -4.82 -5.21
C PHE A 39 -2.08 -5.74 -6.13
N MET A 40 -0.77 -5.50 -6.23
CA MET A 40 0.14 -6.19 -7.13
C MET A 40 0.40 -7.67 -6.79
N VAL A 41 0.14 -8.09 -5.56
CA VAL A 41 0.39 -9.45 -5.10
C VAL A 41 -0.88 -10.31 -5.05
N MET A 42 -2.06 -9.67 -5.11
CA MET A 42 -3.33 -10.33 -4.82
C MET A 42 -3.65 -11.49 -5.77
N ASP A 43 -3.37 -11.36 -7.06
CA ASP A 43 -3.66 -12.42 -8.03
C ASP A 43 -2.87 -13.71 -7.72
N ASP A 44 -1.56 -13.60 -7.49
CA ASP A 44 -0.71 -14.74 -7.15
C ASP A 44 -1.10 -15.33 -5.78
N LEU A 45 -1.34 -14.46 -4.81
CA LEU A 45 -1.73 -14.84 -3.45
C LEU A 45 -3.06 -15.61 -3.44
N LEU A 46 -4.10 -15.06 -4.08
CA LEU A 46 -5.41 -15.69 -4.14
C LEU A 46 -5.44 -16.93 -5.04
N SER A 47 -4.64 -16.96 -6.09
CA SER A 47 -4.47 -18.16 -6.91
C SER A 47 -3.90 -19.30 -6.08
N ARG A 48 -2.85 -19.06 -5.30
CA ARG A 48 -2.26 -20.08 -4.43
C ARG A 48 -3.20 -20.47 -3.29
N PHE A 49 -3.88 -19.52 -2.67
CA PHE A 49 -4.86 -19.78 -1.63
C PHE A 49 -5.97 -20.72 -2.11
N ARG A 50 -6.54 -20.48 -3.30
CA ARG A 50 -7.59 -21.36 -3.88
C ARG A 50 -7.09 -22.75 -4.23
N GLN A 51 -5.80 -22.93 -4.55
CA GLN A 51 -5.22 -24.27 -4.77
C GLN A 51 -5.20 -25.09 -3.46
N ILE A 52 -4.95 -24.43 -2.33
CA ILE A 52 -4.89 -25.06 -1.02
C ILE A 52 -6.32 -25.29 -0.46
N TYR A 53 -7.21 -24.30 -0.68
CA TYR A 53 -8.58 -24.31 -0.19
C TYR A 53 -9.59 -24.20 -1.36
N PRO A 54 -9.79 -25.26 -2.15
CA PRO A 54 -10.59 -25.22 -3.37
C PRO A 54 -12.09 -25.05 -3.14
N ASP A 55 -12.55 -25.14 -1.92
CA ASP A 55 -13.91 -24.84 -1.47
C ASP A 55 -14.20 -23.35 -1.35
N VAL A 56 -13.17 -22.48 -1.21
CA VAL A 56 -13.30 -21.03 -1.15
C VAL A 56 -13.21 -20.43 -2.56
N LYS A 57 -14.33 -20.29 -3.22
CA LYS A 57 -14.39 -19.92 -4.66
C LYS A 57 -14.69 -18.47 -4.89
N ARG A 58 -15.69 -17.94 -4.17
CA ARG A 58 -16.19 -16.57 -4.35
C ARG A 58 -15.49 -15.67 -3.35
N ILE A 59 -14.49 -14.94 -3.82
CA ILE A 59 -13.75 -13.98 -2.99
C ILE A 59 -14.08 -12.60 -3.52
N PHE A 60 -14.73 -11.77 -2.69
CA PHE A 60 -14.81 -10.33 -2.89
C PHE A 60 -13.65 -9.68 -2.16
N TYR A 61 -12.95 -8.75 -2.80
CA TYR A 61 -11.87 -8.04 -2.12
C TYR A 61 -11.71 -6.61 -2.63
N GLU A 62 -11.21 -5.77 -1.74
CA GLU A 62 -10.83 -4.39 -2.01
C GLU A 62 -9.33 -4.22 -1.77
N THR A 63 -8.72 -3.28 -2.52
CA THR A 63 -7.35 -2.80 -2.33
C THR A 63 -7.33 -1.28 -2.24
N LEU A 64 -8.22 -0.75 -1.42
CA LEU A 64 -8.37 0.68 -1.17
C LEU A 64 -7.32 1.20 -0.17
N PRO A 65 -7.13 2.52 -0.06
CA PRO A 65 -6.37 3.08 1.04
C PRO A 65 -6.93 2.61 2.39
N PRO A 66 -6.10 2.10 3.31
CA PRO A 66 -6.56 1.51 4.58
C PRO A 66 -7.45 2.43 5.42
N GLY A 67 -7.19 3.74 5.38
CA GLY A 67 -8.02 4.72 6.08
C GLY A 67 -9.42 4.89 5.46
N LEU A 68 -9.60 4.59 4.18
CA LEU A 68 -10.93 4.56 3.54
C LEU A 68 -11.68 3.29 3.94
N GLU A 69 -11.02 2.13 3.88
CA GLU A 69 -11.56 0.84 4.33
C GLU A 69 -11.94 0.88 5.81
N LEU A 70 -11.11 1.50 6.67
CA LEU A 70 -11.43 1.71 8.08
C LEU A 70 -12.73 2.51 8.25
N ARG A 71 -12.90 3.61 7.51
CA ARG A 71 -14.14 4.40 7.56
C ARG A 71 -15.34 3.61 7.08
N GLN A 72 -15.18 2.80 6.02
CA GLN A 72 -16.22 1.91 5.51
C GLN A 72 -16.65 0.90 6.56
N ILE A 73 -15.71 0.21 7.22
CA ILE A 73 -15.99 -0.72 8.31
C ILE A 73 -16.76 -0.04 9.46
N LEU A 74 -16.31 1.15 9.86
CA LEU A 74 -16.89 1.89 10.98
C LEU A 74 -18.26 2.49 10.65
N ALA A 75 -18.52 2.83 9.40
CA ALA A 75 -19.80 3.35 8.93
C ALA A 75 -20.83 2.24 8.64
N GLY A 76 -20.35 0.99 8.46
CA GLY A 76 -21.17 -0.14 8.05
C GLY A 76 -21.43 -0.18 6.55
N GLY A 77 -20.50 0.36 5.75
CA GLY A 77 -20.54 0.37 4.29
C GLY A 77 -19.93 1.62 3.67
N ALA A 78 -19.88 1.63 2.35
CA ALA A 78 -19.48 2.78 1.53
C ALA A 78 -20.30 2.85 0.25
N VAL A 79 -20.35 4.03 -0.37
CA VAL A 79 -20.99 4.22 -1.68
C VAL A 79 -19.92 4.15 -2.75
N PHE A 80 -20.11 3.29 -3.73
CA PHE A 80 -19.28 3.22 -4.93
C PHE A 80 -20.16 3.32 -6.18
N GLN A 81 -20.06 4.44 -6.89
CA GLN A 81 -20.93 4.76 -8.03
C GLN A 81 -22.42 4.73 -7.61
N ASP A 82 -23.21 3.84 -8.20
CA ASP A 82 -24.65 3.63 -7.94
C ASP A 82 -24.92 2.50 -6.92
N LYS A 83 -23.86 1.92 -6.33
CA LYS A 83 -23.96 0.78 -5.40
C LYS A 83 -23.57 1.16 -3.99
N VAL A 84 -24.17 0.48 -3.03
CA VAL A 84 -23.71 0.47 -1.64
C VAL A 84 -22.99 -0.84 -1.41
N ILE A 85 -21.73 -0.73 -0.96
CA ILE A 85 -20.93 -1.88 -0.50
C ILE A 85 -21.09 -1.90 1.03
N ASP A 86 -22.00 -2.71 1.53
CA ASP A 86 -22.32 -2.84 2.95
C ASP A 86 -21.90 -4.20 3.54
N THR A 87 -21.17 -4.99 2.77
CA THR A 87 -20.62 -6.25 3.27
C THR A 87 -19.56 -6.02 4.34
N VAL A 88 -19.63 -6.82 5.40
CA VAL A 88 -18.61 -6.81 6.46
C VAL A 88 -17.40 -7.62 5.97
N PRO A 89 -16.18 -7.08 6.03
CA PRO A 89 -15.02 -7.87 5.68
C PRO A 89 -14.76 -8.98 6.71
N ASP A 90 -14.30 -10.13 6.23
CA ASP A 90 -13.77 -11.18 7.10
C ASP A 90 -12.38 -10.81 7.62
N ILE A 91 -11.57 -10.20 6.75
CA ILE A 91 -10.19 -9.79 7.00
C ILE A 91 -10.03 -8.31 6.65
N TYR A 92 -9.32 -7.60 7.51
CA TYR A 92 -8.86 -6.24 7.26
C TYR A 92 -7.35 -6.14 7.46
N THR A 93 -6.67 -5.40 6.61
CA THR A 93 -5.24 -5.10 6.74
C THR A 93 -4.97 -3.60 6.76
N SER A 94 -3.94 -3.20 7.48
CA SER A 94 -3.52 -1.80 7.59
C SER A 94 -2.01 -1.66 7.66
N VAL A 95 -1.49 -0.52 7.21
CA VAL A 95 -0.09 -0.12 7.37
C VAL A 95 0.13 0.72 8.64
N THR A 96 -0.91 0.93 9.44
CA THR A 96 -0.84 1.66 10.70
C THR A 96 -1.47 0.84 11.83
N GLU A 97 -0.82 0.81 12.99
CA GLU A 97 -1.34 0.14 14.17
C GLU A 97 -2.55 0.89 14.77
N GLU A 98 -2.60 2.21 14.55
CA GLU A 98 -3.68 3.08 15.02
C GLU A 98 -5.03 2.62 14.50
N ALA A 99 -5.12 2.20 13.23
CA ALA A 99 -6.35 1.65 12.65
C ALA A 99 -6.80 0.37 13.38
N MET A 100 -5.87 -0.53 13.70
CA MET A 100 -6.17 -1.75 14.45
C MET A 100 -6.60 -1.44 15.88
N LYS A 101 -5.94 -0.49 16.55
CA LYS A 101 -6.31 -0.03 17.90
C LYS A 101 -7.70 0.59 17.91
N GLU A 102 -8.05 1.41 16.91
CA GLU A 102 -9.38 1.99 16.80
C GLU A 102 -10.46 0.92 16.67
N LEU A 103 -10.25 -0.09 15.80
CA LEU A 103 -11.18 -1.21 15.65
C LEU A 103 -11.29 -2.04 16.93
N SER A 104 -10.17 -2.27 17.63
CA SER A 104 -10.16 -3.02 18.88
C SER A 104 -10.93 -2.29 19.99
N VAL A 105 -10.73 -0.98 20.15
CA VAL A 105 -11.49 -0.17 21.12
C VAL A 105 -13.00 -0.19 20.84
N LYS A 106 -13.38 -0.31 19.57
CA LYS A 106 -14.80 -0.42 19.15
C LYS A 106 -15.34 -1.86 19.16
N GLY A 107 -14.54 -2.82 19.62
CA GLY A 107 -14.92 -4.23 19.68
C GLY A 107 -15.08 -4.90 18.30
N ARG A 108 -14.52 -4.30 17.25
CA ARG A 108 -14.59 -4.84 15.88
C ARG A 108 -13.49 -5.84 15.57
N VAL A 109 -12.40 -5.82 16.34
CA VAL A 109 -11.24 -6.70 16.24
C VAL A 109 -10.84 -7.14 17.65
N ASN A 110 -10.65 -8.44 17.86
CA ASN A 110 -10.22 -9.01 19.14
C ASN A 110 -8.69 -9.07 19.24
N GLU A 111 -8.04 -9.43 18.14
CA GLU A 111 -6.58 -9.57 18.03
C GLU A 111 -6.11 -9.18 16.64
N TYR A 112 -4.90 -8.72 16.55
CA TYR A 112 -4.21 -8.41 15.30
C TYR A 112 -2.72 -8.73 15.45
N PHE A 113 -2.04 -8.93 14.33
CA PHE A 113 -0.59 -9.17 14.33
C PHE A 113 0.08 -8.58 13.10
N ILE A 114 1.40 -8.41 13.18
CA ILE A 114 2.22 -8.03 12.03
C ILE A 114 2.45 -9.27 11.18
N TYR A 115 2.27 -9.16 9.87
CA TYR A 115 2.48 -10.28 8.95
C TYR A 115 3.44 -9.98 7.81
N LEU A 116 3.80 -8.69 7.62
CA LEU A 116 4.57 -8.24 6.49
C LEU A 116 5.26 -6.92 6.80
N HIS A 117 6.32 -6.63 6.07
CA HIS A 117 7.01 -5.34 6.09
C HIS A 117 7.27 -4.84 4.68
N ASN A 118 7.65 -3.57 4.56
CA ASN A 118 8.10 -2.98 3.31
C ASN A 118 9.31 -2.07 3.59
N ARG A 119 9.92 -1.54 2.55
CA ARG A 119 11.05 -0.61 2.64
C ARG A 119 10.99 0.42 1.54
N LEU A 120 11.65 1.54 1.74
CA LEU A 120 11.80 2.57 0.72
C LEU A 120 12.91 2.18 -0.27
N ALA A 121 12.72 2.59 -1.52
CA ALA A 121 13.73 2.60 -2.56
C ALA A 121 13.67 3.93 -3.32
N LEU A 122 14.76 4.29 -3.96
CA LEU A 122 14.79 5.39 -4.91
C LEU A 122 14.68 4.78 -6.32
N MET A 123 13.51 4.96 -6.94
CA MET A 123 13.30 4.48 -8.31
C MET A 123 13.95 5.44 -9.29
N VAL A 124 14.74 4.91 -10.22
CA VAL A 124 15.40 5.65 -11.30
C VAL A 124 15.19 4.93 -12.63
N SER A 125 15.52 5.59 -13.75
CA SER A 125 15.57 4.92 -15.05
C SER A 125 16.68 3.85 -15.07
N GLU A 126 16.47 2.80 -15.85
CA GLU A 126 17.47 1.75 -16.08
C GLU A 126 18.84 2.34 -16.45
N GLY A 127 19.90 1.83 -15.81
CA GLY A 127 21.26 2.34 -15.95
C GLY A 127 21.55 3.64 -15.19
N ASN A 128 20.61 4.15 -14.41
CA ASN A 128 20.78 5.30 -13.52
C ASN A 128 21.54 6.49 -14.16
N PRO A 129 21.02 7.07 -15.24
CA PRO A 129 21.75 8.06 -16.05
C PRO A 129 22.15 9.32 -15.28
N CYS A 130 21.42 9.65 -14.22
CA CYS A 130 21.70 10.80 -13.35
C CYS A 130 22.67 10.47 -12.21
N ASN A 131 23.17 9.22 -12.14
CA ASN A 131 24.13 8.75 -11.14
C ASN A 131 23.67 9.07 -9.70
N ILE A 132 22.43 8.74 -9.40
CA ILE A 132 21.87 8.81 -8.05
C ILE A 132 22.47 7.67 -7.22
N LYS A 133 23.12 7.99 -6.10
CA LYS A 133 23.79 7.02 -5.22
C LYS A 133 23.29 7.04 -3.80
N SER A 134 22.61 8.11 -3.43
CA SER A 134 22.18 8.34 -2.05
C SER A 134 20.97 9.26 -1.99
N VAL A 135 20.32 9.27 -0.83
CA VAL A 135 19.22 10.19 -0.53
C VAL A 135 19.63 11.65 -0.69
N LYS A 136 20.91 11.99 -0.40
CA LYS A 136 21.43 13.37 -0.51
C LYS A 136 21.43 13.88 -1.95
N ASP A 137 21.55 12.99 -2.94
CA ASP A 137 21.57 13.37 -4.35
C ASP A 137 20.23 13.98 -4.80
N LEU A 138 19.13 13.68 -4.11
CA LEU A 138 17.84 14.30 -4.37
C LEU A 138 17.85 15.82 -4.08
N GLY A 139 18.81 16.28 -3.26
CA GLY A 139 19.04 17.70 -3.02
C GLY A 139 19.78 18.43 -4.15
N ARG A 140 20.30 17.76 -5.16
CA ARG A 140 20.98 18.39 -6.30
C ARG A 140 19.98 19.21 -7.13
N ASP A 141 20.44 20.35 -7.67
CA ASP A 141 19.58 21.26 -8.42
C ASP A 141 19.22 20.72 -9.82
N ASP A 142 20.09 19.88 -10.38
CA ASP A 142 19.92 19.23 -11.70
C ASP A 142 18.97 18.01 -11.67
N ILE A 143 18.50 17.59 -10.51
CA ILE A 143 17.66 16.38 -10.36
C ILE A 143 16.17 16.76 -10.26
N ARG A 144 15.34 16.09 -11.07
CA ARG A 144 13.87 16.21 -11.02
C ARG A 144 13.30 15.04 -10.23
N ILE A 145 12.37 15.33 -9.34
CA ILE A 145 11.82 14.36 -8.38
C ILE A 145 10.32 14.17 -8.61
N SER A 146 9.90 12.91 -8.75
CA SER A 146 8.51 12.51 -8.56
C SER A 146 8.28 12.17 -7.09
N GLN A 147 7.57 13.02 -6.37
CA GLN A 147 7.38 12.94 -4.92
C GLN A 147 5.97 12.44 -4.59
N PRO A 148 5.80 11.38 -3.78
CA PRO A 148 4.50 11.01 -3.25
C PRO A 148 3.79 12.16 -2.53
N GLY A 149 2.48 12.25 -2.75
CA GLY A 149 1.63 13.28 -2.16
C GLY A 149 1.63 13.23 -0.63
N ARG A 150 1.42 14.38 0.02
CA ARG A 150 1.49 14.48 1.50
C ARG A 150 0.45 13.65 2.25
N LEU A 151 -0.62 13.24 1.58
CA LEU A 151 -1.70 12.42 2.15
C LEU A 151 -1.46 10.92 1.96
N GLU A 152 -0.41 10.54 1.25
CA GLU A 152 -0.03 9.14 1.06
C GLU A 152 0.76 8.65 2.28
N ASP A 153 0.47 7.44 2.75
CA ASP A 153 1.10 6.86 3.96
C ASP A 153 2.63 6.81 3.87
N ILE A 154 3.17 6.61 2.67
CA ILE A 154 4.61 6.62 2.42
C ILE A 154 5.29 7.97 2.71
N ALA A 155 4.54 9.08 2.64
CA ALA A 155 5.11 10.42 2.68
C ALA A 155 5.84 10.73 4.00
N HIS A 156 5.37 10.20 5.13
CA HIS A 156 6.03 10.42 6.42
C HIS A 156 7.34 9.64 6.52
N TYR A 157 7.42 8.41 6.00
CA TYR A 157 8.65 7.62 5.93
C TYR A 157 9.71 8.29 5.05
N ILE A 158 9.29 8.81 3.88
CA ILE A 158 10.17 9.56 2.97
C ILE A 158 10.69 10.82 3.67
N THR A 159 9.83 11.59 4.33
CA THR A 159 10.24 12.80 5.04
C THR A 159 11.22 12.48 6.17
N ALA A 160 11.00 11.39 6.92
CA ALA A 160 11.93 10.92 7.93
C ALA A 160 13.28 10.51 7.33
N MET A 161 13.28 9.84 6.19
CA MET A 161 14.50 9.51 5.43
C MET A 161 15.28 10.75 5.00
N TYR A 162 14.60 11.77 4.46
CA TYR A 162 15.25 13.04 4.09
C TYR A 162 15.86 13.74 5.31
N ARG A 163 15.10 13.80 6.42
CA ARG A 163 15.56 14.40 7.66
C ARG A 163 16.79 13.70 8.22
N LYS A 164 16.81 12.37 8.16
CA LYS A 164 17.97 11.57 8.59
C LYS A 164 19.18 11.77 7.68
N ALA A 165 18.98 11.95 6.39
CA ALA A 165 20.04 12.11 5.39
C ALA A 165 20.70 13.51 5.42
N GLY A 166 19.92 14.58 5.60
CA GLY A 166 20.43 15.96 5.47
C GLY A 166 19.72 16.98 6.35
N GLY A 167 19.07 16.54 7.42
CA GLY A 167 18.36 17.42 8.36
C GLY A 167 17.13 18.09 7.76
N ASP A 168 16.58 19.05 8.48
CA ASP A 168 15.44 19.84 8.02
C ASP A 168 15.79 20.71 6.80
N GLU A 169 17.09 20.97 6.56
CA GLU A 169 17.55 21.69 5.37
C GLU A 169 17.26 20.89 4.09
N LEU A 170 17.58 19.59 4.05
CA LEU A 170 17.27 18.74 2.90
C LEU A 170 15.77 18.59 2.70
N VAL A 171 15.00 18.43 3.78
CA VAL A 171 13.52 18.38 3.73
C VAL A 171 12.97 19.63 3.07
N ARG A 172 13.39 20.81 3.55
CA ARG A 172 12.95 22.11 3.01
C ARG A 172 13.38 22.29 1.54
N LYS A 173 14.63 21.91 1.23
CA LYS A 173 15.14 21.98 -0.15
C LYS A 173 14.28 21.16 -1.09
N ILE A 174 13.98 19.91 -0.77
CA ILE A 174 13.21 19.01 -1.65
C ILE A 174 11.74 19.38 -1.70
N LEU A 175 11.08 19.55 -0.53
CA LEU A 175 9.63 19.66 -0.45
C LEU A 175 9.09 21.08 -0.60
N GLU A 176 9.94 22.10 -0.54
CA GLU A 176 9.54 23.50 -0.66
C GLU A 176 10.27 24.21 -1.82
N GLN A 177 11.59 24.32 -1.80
CA GLN A 177 12.36 25.06 -2.80
C GLN A 177 12.24 24.41 -4.18
N LYS A 178 12.65 23.16 -4.32
CA LYS A 178 12.56 22.41 -5.59
C LYS A 178 11.11 22.25 -6.07
N LYS A 179 10.13 22.22 -5.15
CA LYS A 179 8.71 22.29 -5.53
C LYS A 179 8.36 23.64 -6.16
N ALA A 180 8.81 24.73 -5.56
CA ALA A 180 8.58 26.09 -6.11
C ALA A 180 9.23 26.26 -7.47
N ASP A 181 10.41 25.66 -7.68
CA ASP A 181 11.16 25.68 -8.94
C ASP A 181 10.61 24.68 -9.98
N GLY A 182 9.61 23.89 -9.62
CA GLY A 182 9.01 22.87 -10.51
C GLY A 182 9.87 21.62 -10.74
N THR A 183 10.98 21.46 -10.02
CA THR A 183 11.86 20.26 -10.11
C THR A 183 11.48 19.14 -9.12
N THR A 184 10.58 19.40 -8.17
CA THR A 184 9.87 18.38 -7.41
C THR A 184 8.38 18.46 -7.73
N VAL A 185 7.83 17.39 -8.32
CA VAL A 185 6.42 17.29 -8.72
C VAL A 185 5.74 16.23 -7.88
N PHE A 186 4.71 16.64 -7.12
CA PHE A 186 3.94 15.70 -6.30
C PHE A 186 3.02 14.83 -7.16
N THR A 187 2.82 13.58 -6.74
CA THR A 187 1.77 12.74 -7.27
C THR A 187 0.40 13.27 -6.85
N THR A 188 -0.60 13.13 -7.70
CA THR A 188 -1.97 13.65 -7.47
C THR A 188 -2.95 12.54 -7.19
N VAL A 189 -2.85 11.43 -7.91
CA VAL A 189 -3.73 10.28 -7.73
C VAL A 189 -3.10 9.31 -6.71
N HIS A 190 -1.89 8.88 -6.96
CA HIS A 190 -1.07 8.05 -6.06
C HIS A 190 0.34 7.89 -6.62
N HIS A 191 1.22 7.29 -5.82
CA HIS A 191 2.62 7.05 -6.16
C HIS A 191 2.84 6.18 -7.43
N ARG A 192 1.84 5.45 -7.93
CA ARG A 192 1.88 4.72 -9.23
C ARG A 192 2.18 5.64 -10.43
N GLU A 193 2.04 6.96 -10.29
CA GLU A 193 2.46 7.92 -11.33
C GLU A 193 3.98 7.97 -11.51
N THR A 194 4.75 7.64 -10.48
CA THR A 194 6.21 7.77 -10.47
C THR A 194 6.91 6.94 -11.55
N PRO A 195 6.61 5.62 -11.73
CA PRO A 195 7.23 4.83 -12.79
C PRO A 195 7.00 5.42 -14.18
N GLN A 196 5.79 5.92 -14.44
CA GLN A 196 5.46 6.54 -15.73
C GLN A 196 6.19 7.86 -15.96
N ARG A 197 6.34 8.68 -14.91
CA ARG A 197 7.10 9.95 -15.01
C ARG A 197 8.57 9.69 -15.30
N ILE A 198 9.17 8.70 -14.66
CA ILE A 198 10.57 8.32 -14.88
C ILE A 198 10.76 7.78 -16.29
N THR A 199 9.95 6.84 -16.74
CA THR A 199 10.09 6.23 -18.09
C THR A 199 9.82 7.22 -19.22
N ARG A 200 9.04 8.28 -18.97
CA ARG A 200 8.80 9.39 -19.93
C ARG A 200 9.84 10.50 -19.82
N GLY A 201 10.84 10.39 -18.96
CA GLY A 201 11.85 11.43 -18.74
C GLY A 201 11.29 12.71 -18.11
N LEU A 202 10.18 12.63 -17.38
CA LEU A 202 9.58 13.76 -16.66
C LEU A 202 10.13 13.90 -15.23
N ALA A 203 10.72 12.84 -14.68
CA ALA A 203 11.44 12.82 -13.43
C ALA A 203 12.68 11.94 -13.58
N ASP A 204 13.70 12.20 -12.79
CA ASP A 204 14.96 11.48 -12.79
C ASP A 204 15.02 10.45 -11.67
N VAL A 205 14.28 10.71 -10.58
CA VAL A 205 14.18 9.85 -9.40
C VAL A 205 12.84 10.02 -8.73
N GLY A 206 12.37 8.98 -8.05
CA GLY A 206 11.25 9.06 -7.13
C GLY A 206 11.42 8.10 -5.94
N PRO A 207 11.29 8.57 -4.71
CA PRO A 207 11.19 7.68 -3.56
C PRO A 207 9.86 6.95 -3.60
N VAL A 208 9.90 5.64 -3.51
CA VAL A 208 8.75 4.74 -3.62
C VAL A 208 8.88 3.57 -2.63
N TRP A 209 7.83 2.77 -2.48
CA TRP A 209 7.99 1.45 -1.90
C TRP A 209 8.83 0.56 -2.81
N ALA A 210 9.70 -0.28 -2.24
CA ALA A 210 10.51 -1.22 -3.03
C ALA A 210 9.63 -2.14 -3.89
N THR A 211 8.44 -2.50 -3.41
CA THR A 211 7.44 -3.28 -4.13
C THR A 211 7.00 -2.63 -5.46
N GLU A 212 7.01 -1.31 -5.53
CA GLU A 212 6.61 -0.60 -6.75
C GLU A 212 7.68 -0.67 -7.85
N VAL A 213 8.96 -0.73 -7.46
CA VAL A 213 10.03 -0.98 -8.43
C VAL A 213 9.88 -2.37 -9.02
N VAL A 214 9.66 -3.39 -8.18
CA VAL A 214 9.44 -4.78 -8.62
C VAL A 214 8.23 -4.88 -9.53
N ASN A 215 7.12 -4.24 -9.16
CA ASN A 215 5.92 -4.24 -9.99
C ASN A 215 6.16 -3.55 -11.34
N ALA A 216 6.77 -2.36 -11.34
CA ALA A 216 7.07 -1.65 -12.57
C ALA A 216 7.98 -2.47 -13.52
N GLN A 217 8.95 -3.21 -12.97
CA GLN A 217 9.80 -4.11 -13.75
C GLN A 217 9.01 -5.31 -14.31
N LYS A 218 8.09 -5.90 -13.53
CA LYS A 218 7.19 -6.96 -14.01
C LYS A 218 6.29 -6.46 -15.15
N ASP A 219 5.86 -5.20 -15.09
CA ASP A 219 5.09 -4.54 -16.15
C ASP A 219 5.95 -4.14 -17.37
N GLY A 220 7.24 -4.50 -17.39
CA GLY A 220 8.16 -4.24 -18.49
C GLY A 220 8.68 -2.81 -18.56
N LEU A 221 8.50 -2.00 -17.52
CA LEU A 221 9.06 -0.65 -17.46
C LEU A 221 10.56 -0.70 -17.16
N ARG A 222 11.31 0.16 -17.84
CA ARG A 222 12.78 0.26 -17.69
C ARG A 222 13.15 1.15 -16.52
N VAL A 223 12.99 0.59 -15.33
CA VAL A 223 13.35 1.25 -14.07
C VAL A 223 14.19 0.32 -13.21
N GLU A 224 14.96 0.91 -12.29
CA GLU A 224 15.74 0.18 -11.29
C GLU A 224 15.66 0.85 -9.92
N ALA A 225 15.99 0.10 -8.87
CA ALA A 225 16.08 0.60 -7.51
C ALA A 225 17.51 1.03 -7.20
N VAL A 226 17.65 2.22 -6.62
CA VAL A 226 18.83 2.60 -5.84
C VAL A 226 18.45 2.49 -4.37
N GLU A 227 19.22 1.66 -3.65
CA GLU A 227 19.02 1.50 -2.22
C GLU A 227 19.42 2.77 -1.47
N PRO A 228 18.59 3.28 -0.55
CA PRO A 228 18.89 4.51 0.18
C PRO A 228 20.14 4.43 1.07
N GLY A 229 20.53 3.21 1.47
CA GLY A 229 21.58 2.88 2.42
C GLY A 229 21.01 2.17 3.66
N GLU A 230 21.84 1.32 4.30
CA GLU A 230 21.39 0.53 5.47
C GLU A 230 20.87 1.40 6.62
N GLU A 231 21.51 2.55 6.83
CA GLU A 231 21.11 3.51 7.85
C GLU A 231 19.71 4.12 7.62
N PHE A 232 19.17 4.02 6.40
CA PHE A 232 17.83 4.52 6.02
C PHE A 232 16.81 3.40 5.89
N ASP A 233 17.21 2.15 6.13
CA ASP A 233 16.30 1.01 6.10
C ASP A 233 15.27 1.15 7.23
N GLN A 234 14.03 1.26 6.86
CA GLN A 234 12.90 1.46 7.77
C GLN A 234 12.02 0.21 7.86
N ARG A 235 12.48 -0.96 7.37
CA ARG A 235 11.66 -2.18 7.35
C ARG A 235 11.09 -2.55 8.71
N ASP A 236 11.83 -2.32 9.78
CA ASP A 236 11.37 -2.60 11.15
C ASP A 236 10.26 -1.65 11.63
N SER A 237 10.10 -0.51 10.95
CA SER A 237 9.08 0.51 11.25
C SER A 237 7.91 0.47 10.28
N VAL A 238 8.09 -0.13 9.11
CA VAL A 238 7.04 -0.26 8.08
C VAL A 238 6.34 -1.59 8.28
N ASN A 239 5.30 -1.60 9.10
CA ASN A 239 4.59 -2.80 9.50
C ASN A 239 3.23 -2.87 8.82
N TYR A 240 2.87 -4.07 8.35
CA TYR A 240 1.52 -4.39 7.88
C TYR A 240 0.85 -5.25 8.92
N PHE A 241 -0.29 -4.79 9.38
CA PHE A 241 -1.13 -5.45 10.36
C PHE A 241 -2.29 -6.13 9.69
N ILE A 242 -2.68 -7.29 10.21
CA ILE A 242 -3.82 -8.06 9.74
C ILE A 242 -4.69 -8.48 10.93
N ALA A 243 -5.99 -8.45 10.72
CA ALA A 243 -6.96 -8.90 11.71
C ALA A 243 -8.16 -9.57 11.04
N ARG A 244 -8.76 -10.53 11.73
CA ARG A 244 -10.13 -10.98 11.46
C ARG A 244 -11.11 -10.08 12.21
N LEU A 245 -12.19 -9.67 11.53
CA LEU A 245 -13.25 -8.91 12.19
C LEU A 245 -14.01 -9.82 13.17
N ALA A 246 -14.47 -9.24 14.28
CA ALA A 246 -15.20 -9.98 15.30
C ALA A 246 -16.55 -10.51 14.79
N ASP A 247 -17.16 -9.80 13.86
CA ASP A 247 -18.43 -10.11 13.19
C ASP A 247 -18.22 -10.58 11.74
N ALA A 248 -17.04 -11.15 11.44
CA ALA A 248 -16.71 -11.73 10.14
C ALA A 248 -17.82 -12.70 9.69
N PRO A 249 -18.41 -12.55 8.48
CA PRO A 249 -19.48 -13.40 8.00
C PRO A 249 -19.01 -14.84 7.70
N ASN A 250 -17.72 -15.02 7.37
CA ASN A 250 -17.13 -16.31 7.03
C ASN A 250 -15.93 -16.65 7.93
N PRO A 251 -16.13 -16.78 9.27
CA PRO A 251 -15.02 -16.86 10.23
C PRO A 251 -14.08 -18.05 9.98
N GLY A 252 -14.61 -19.20 9.53
CA GLY A 252 -13.80 -20.38 9.23
C GLY A 252 -12.90 -20.19 7.99
N ASN A 253 -13.35 -19.46 6.98
CA ASN A 253 -12.53 -19.15 5.81
C ASN A 253 -11.56 -18.00 6.10
N ALA A 254 -11.92 -17.09 6.99
CA ALA A 254 -10.99 -16.09 7.52
C ALA A 254 -9.80 -16.74 8.24
N GLU A 255 -10.05 -17.73 9.10
CA GLU A 255 -8.97 -18.48 9.77
C GLU A 255 -8.06 -19.21 8.77
N LYS A 256 -8.64 -19.88 7.75
CA LYS A 256 -7.85 -20.48 6.66
C LYS A 256 -6.96 -19.44 5.96
N PHE A 257 -7.48 -18.22 5.75
CA PHE A 257 -6.69 -17.16 5.12
C PHE A 257 -5.59 -16.66 6.05
N LEU A 258 -5.84 -16.47 7.34
CA LEU A 258 -4.81 -16.08 8.32
C LEU A 258 -3.70 -17.14 8.44
N ASP A 259 -4.06 -18.43 8.45
CA ASP A 259 -3.09 -19.52 8.48
C ASP A 259 -2.25 -19.55 7.19
N PHE A 260 -2.89 -19.34 6.04
CA PHE A 260 -2.21 -19.25 4.76
C PHE A 260 -1.22 -18.08 4.75
N ILE A 261 -1.63 -16.88 5.20
CA ILE A 261 -0.76 -15.68 5.23
C ILE A 261 0.52 -15.93 6.03
N LYS A 262 0.45 -16.75 7.10
CA LYS A 262 1.62 -17.12 7.92
C LYS A 262 2.49 -18.21 7.27
N SER A 263 2.00 -18.87 6.25
CA SER A 263 2.71 -20.00 5.63
C SER A 263 3.96 -19.55 4.86
N PRO A 264 4.99 -20.41 4.76
CA PRO A 264 6.17 -20.12 3.93
C PRO A 264 5.82 -19.82 2.48
N GLU A 265 4.75 -20.44 1.94
CA GLU A 265 4.32 -20.22 0.56
C GLU A 265 3.79 -18.79 0.34
N ALA A 266 2.92 -18.31 1.23
CA ALA A 266 2.40 -16.95 1.13
C ALA A 266 3.51 -15.91 1.35
N GLN A 267 4.38 -16.13 2.32
CA GLN A 267 5.51 -15.26 2.61
C GLN A 267 6.51 -15.20 1.42
N GLU A 268 6.73 -16.32 0.74
CA GLU A 268 7.54 -16.37 -0.48
C GLU A 268 6.89 -15.59 -1.64
N ILE A 269 5.56 -15.69 -1.82
CA ILE A 269 4.83 -14.88 -2.81
C ILE A 269 5.02 -13.40 -2.51
N TYR A 270 4.86 -12.97 -1.26
CA TYR A 270 5.11 -11.58 -0.87
C TYR A 270 6.55 -11.16 -1.18
N ARG A 271 7.54 -12.00 -0.88
CA ARG A 271 8.96 -11.72 -1.17
C ARG A 271 9.22 -11.52 -2.66
N GLN A 272 8.59 -12.34 -3.53
CA GLN A 272 8.71 -12.21 -4.99
C GLN A 272 8.10 -10.91 -5.54
N HIS A 273 7.22 -10.27 -4.79
CA HIS A 273 6.66 -8.96 -5.08
C HIS A 273 7.39 -7.80 -4.38
N GLY A 274 8.55 -8.08 -3.74
CA GLY A 274 9.41 -7.06 -3.14
C GLY A 274 9.07 -6.66 -1.71
N PHE A 275 8.07 -7.30 -1.11
CA PHE A 275 7.81 -7.15 0.33
C PHE A 275 8.86 -7.86 1.17
N VAL A 276 8.95 -7.52 2.42
CA VAL A 276 9.80 -8.20 3.41
C VAL A 276 8.92 -9.10 4.27
N PRO A 277 9.09 -10.44 4.21
CA PRO A 277 8.36 -11.38 5.03
C PRO A 277 8.53 -11.12 6.52
N HIS A 278 7.47 -11.38 7.31
CA HIS A 278 7.53 -11.35 8.77
C HIS A 278 7.76 -12.75 9.35
N PHE A 279 7.13 -13.76 8.74
CA PHE A 279 7.31 -15.16 9.13
C PHE A 279 8.40 -15.80 8.26
N ALA A 280 9.27 -16.60 8.92
CA ALA A 280 10.38 -17.30 8.27
C ALA A 280 9.90 -18.62 7.62
#